data_6324d9aaef4a09d01e02c49cffede7c4
#
_entry.id   6324d9aaef4a09d01e02c49cffede7c4
#
_cell.length_a   1.000
_cell.length_b   1.000
_cell.length_c   1.000
_cell.angle_alpha   90.00
_cell.angle_beta   90.00
_cell.angle_gamma   90.00
#
_symmetry.space_group_name_H-M   'P 1'
#
loop_
_entity.id
_entity.type
_entity.pdbx_description
1 polymer ?
#
loop_
_entity_poly.entity_id
_entity_poly.type
_entity_poly.pdbx_seq_one_letter_code
_entity_poly.pdbx_strand_id
1 'polypeptide(L)'
;LPGSTMAVPMVENSNIGKKLGIPHISMRKMSAGSLIGSLIGLPIAILFAQILAPLSDIITQYSGLIFTIAACVIAFMSQAKIGAVVALVPFAFLIQGLQRISTEAVGKTLFTSIFMGITIGPMIAEIFNIMIPAKRAENRREKPTEIWLAPDSKEKMPFFPNPFKFFGKSSIGYVAGCSAISACTFTFSPVGMTVMLGELVASRKKELFDRVTTTLGVQDAVSNATYLGELLIPMIAFGLPLSPVALGPASPLFNQINLHDYLTMSDYFIYGFIGIIFGCMFAYPMAIKKARKWSEKMFRSISHEALIGAFMGLVCMLAFHEAGLFGIITALVIGVFGGFLNNHYGIHTGVQFMAYYASGWIVTTLISVCALAI
;
A
#
# COMPACT_ATOMS: atom_id res chain seq x y z
N LEU A 1 -7.53 -1.84 -8.46
CA LEU A 1 -8.78 -1.07 -8.47
C LEU A 1 -8.45 0.41 -8.33
N PRO A 2 -8.89 1.28 -9.25
CA PRO A 2 -8.69 2.72 -9.07
C PRO A 2 -9.44 3.17 -7.82
N GLY A 3 -8.77 3.91 -6.95
CA GLY A 3 -9.37 4.46 -5.73
C GLY A 3 -8.74 4.02 -4.42
N SER A 4 -7.73 3.15 -4.44
CA SER A 4 -6.95 2.81 -3.25
C SER A 4 -5.47 2.98 -3.52
N THR A 5 -4.76 3.66 -2.63
CA THR A 5 -3.30 3.77 -2.65
C THR A 5 -2.62 2.40 -2.58
N MET A 6 -3.31 1.44 -1.98
CA MET A 6 -2.86 0.05 -1.86
C MET A 6 -2.81 -0.69 -3.20
N ALA A 7 -3.51 -0.20 -4.23
CA ALA A 7 -3.49 -0.80 -5.56
C ALA A 7 -2.21 -0.48 -6.36
N VAL A 8 -1.47 0.56 -5.96
CA VAL A 8 -0.30 1.03 -6.72
C VAL A 8 0.79 -0.03 -6.88
N PRO A 9 1.20 -0.76 -5.84
CA PRO A 9 2.17 -1.84 -5.97
C PRO A 9 1.74 -2.96 -6.95
N MET A 10 0.44 -3.06 -7.19
CA MET A 10 -0.16 -4.11 -8.03
C MET A 10 -0.26 -3.72 -9.51
N VAL A 11 -0.04 -2.44 -9.86
CA VAL A 11 -0.28 -1.90 -11.21
C VAL A 11 0.58 -2.59 -12.25
N GLU A 12 1.86 -2.77 -11.99
CA GLU A 12 2.79 -3.40 -12.92
C GLU A 12 2.36 -4.85 -13.26
N ASN A 13 2.18 -5.67 -12.23
CA ASN A 13 1.73 -7.05 -12.40
C ASN A 13 0.33 -7.14 -13.02
N SER A 14 -0.55 -6.20 -12.69
CA SER A 14 -1.89 -6.11 -13.30
C SER A 14 -1.82 -5.79 -14.79
N ASN A 15 -0.91 -4.90 -15.22
CA ASN A 15 -0.67 -4.60 -16.61
C ASN A 15 -0.10 -5.80 -17.38
N ILE A 16 0.83 -6.55 -16.77
CA ILE A 16 1.32 -7.81 -17.35
C ILE A 16 0.16 -8.81 -17.46
N GLY A 17 -0.64 -8.98 -16.43
CA GLY A 17 -1.82 -9.84 -16.44
C GLY A 17 -2.85 -9.44 -17.53
N LYS A 18 -3.02 -8.13 -17.77
CA LYS A 18 -3.86 -7.63 -18.87
C LYS A 18 -3.29 -8.02 -20.23
N LYS A 19 -1.98 -7.86 -20.47
CA LYS A 19 -1.30 -8.24 -21.72
C LYS A 19 -1.38 -9.75 -21.97
N LEU A 20 -1.37 -10.56 -20.91
CA LEU A 20 -1.52 -12.02 -20.97
C LEU A 20 -2.98 -12.47 -21.11
N GLY A 21 -3.96 -11.56 -21.11
CA GLY A 21 -5.38 -11.89 -21.17
C GLY A 21 -5.96 -12.58 -19.93
N ILE A 22 -5.29 -12.48 -18.78
CA ILE A 22 -5.65 -13.17 -17.53
C ILE A 22 -6.11 -12.23 -16.40
N PRO A 23 -6.65 -11.02 -16.66
CA PRO A 23 -7.02 -10.09 -15.58
C PRO A 23 -8.12 -10.66 -14.67
N HIS A 24 -9.06 -11.44 -15.22
CA HIS A 24 -10.12 -12.07 -14.46
C HIS A 24 -9.60 -13.19 -13.53
N ILE A 25 -8.57 -13.93 -13.96
CA ILE A 25 -7.93 -14.96 -13.12
C ILE A 25 -7.15 -14.29 -12.00
N SER A 26 -6.40 -13.24 -12.31
CA SER A 26 -5.69 -12.43 -11.33
C SER A 26 -6.64 -11.84 -10.29
N MET A 27 -7.75 -11.26 -10.72
CA MET A 27 -8.78 -10.68 -9.83
C MET A 27 -9.39 -11.73 -8.89
N ARG A 28 -9.61 -12.96 -9.36
CA ARG A 28 -10.08 -14.06 -8.51
C ARG A 28 -9.04 -14.46 -7.46
N LYS A 29 -7.77 -14.59 -7.85
CA LYS A 29 -6.68 -14.87 -6.89
C LYS A 29 -6.50 -13.73 -5.89
N MET A 30 -6.58 -12.49 -6.32
CA MET A 30 -6.55 -11.31 -5.43
C MET A 30 -7.68 -11.39 -4.40
N SER A 31 -8.92 -11.55 -4.84
CA SER A 31 -10.06 -11.65 -3.92
C SER A 31 -9.95 -12.82 -2.94
N ALA A 32 -9.43 -13.96 -3.38
CA ALA A 32 -9.16 -15.09 -2.50
C ALA A 32 -8.03 -14.81 -1.52
N GLY A 33 -6.97 -14.14 -1.98
CA GLY A 33 -5.85 -13.67 -1.14
C GLY A 33 -6.32 -12.69 -0.08
N SER A 34 -7.12 -11.70 -0.47
CA SER A 34 -7.73 -10.71 0.42
C SER A 34 -8.51 -11.35 1.57
N LEU A 35 -9.37 -12.32 1.25
CA LEU A 35 -10.12 -13.07 2.27
C LEU A 35 -9.20 -13.85 3.22
N ILE A 36 -8.23 -14.58 2.69
CA ILE A 36 -7.26 -15.35 3.51
C ILE A 36 -6.43 -14.38 4.36
N GLY A 37 -5.94 -13.30 3.76
CA GLY A 37 -5.14 -12.28 4.45
C GLY A 37 -5.87 -11.61 5.61
N SER A 38 -7.14 -11.29 5.42
CA SER A 38 -7.98 -10.70 6.48
C SER A 38 -8.24 -11.69 7.62
N LEU A 39 -8.54 -12.95 7.30
CA LEU A 39 -8.79 -13.99 8.30
C LEU A 39 -7.55 -14.34 9.13
N ILE A 40 -6.36 -14.23 8.55
CA ILE A 40 -5.09 -14.45 9.24
C ILE A 40 -4.64 -13.18 9.97
N GLY A 41 -4.78 -12.03 9.31
CA GLY A 41 -4.31 -10.76 9.83
C GLY A 41 -5.00 -10.34 11.13
N LEU A 42 -6.31 -10.53 11.23
CA LEU A 42 -7.07 -10.12 12.41
C LEU A 42 -6.57 -10.78 13.70
N PRO A 43 -6.55 -12.13 13.84
CA PRO A 43 -6.09 -12.76 15.08
C PRO A 43 -4.63 -12.46 15.39
N ILE A 44 -3.78 -12.39 14.37
CA ILE A 44 -2.35 -12.09 14.57
C ILE A 44 -2.16 -10.65 15.05
N ALA A 45 -2.86 -9.68 14.47
CA ALA A 45 -2.78 -8.29 14.91
C ALA A 45 -3.21 -8.12 16.37
N ILE A 46 -4.30 -8.78 16.78
CA ILE A 46 -4.79 -8.72 18.17
C ILE A 46 -3.80 -9.39 19.13
N LEU A 47 -3.30 -10.58 18.80
CA LEU A 47 -2.29 -11.25 19.62
C LEU A 47 -1.00 -10.43 19.75
N PHE A 48 -0.56 -9.83 18.65
CA PHE A 48 0.64 -9.01 18.64
C PHE A 48 0.44 -7.72 19.46
N ALA A 49 -0.77 -7.13 19.41
CA ALA A 49 -1.13 -5.99 20.26
C ALA A 49 -1.04 -6.33 21.75
N GLN A 50 -1.48 -7.52 22.16
CA GLN A 50 -1.33 -8.00 23.53
C GLN A 50 0.14 -8.10 23.98
N ILE A 51 1.01 -8.60 23.09
CA ILE A 51 2.44 -8.72 23.38
C ILE A 51 3.09 -7.34 23.49
N LEU A 52 2.65 -6.37 22.69
CA LEU A 52 3.23 -5.03 22.66
C LEU A 52 2.71 -4.10 23.77
N ALA A 53 1.51 -4.33 24.29
CA ALA A 53 0.90 -3.47 25.30
C ALA A 53 1.82 -3.19 26.52
N PRO A 54 2.53 -4.17 27.09
CA PRO A 54 3.48 -3.93 28.19
C PRO A 54 4.73 -3.13 27.78
N LEU A 55 5.02 -3.04 26.47
CA LEU A 55 6.21 -2.38 25.91
C LEU A 55 5.88 -1.00 25.34
N SER A 56 4.65 -0.50 25.52
CA SER A 56 4.16 0.72 24.89
C SER A 56 5.08 1.92 25.12
N ASP A 57 5.53 2.13 26.35
CA ASP A 57 6.36 3.27 26.71
C ASP A 57 7.74 3.23 26.03
N ILE A 58 8.36 2.04 26.01
CA ILE A 58 9.66 1.85 25.36
C ILE A 58 9.55 2.05 23.85
N ILE A 59 8.54 1.46 23.23
CA ILE A 59 8.33 1.58 21.77
C ILE A 59 8.06 3.04 21.38
N THR A 60 7.26 3.76 22.15
CA THR A 60 6.97 5.16 21.89
C THR A 60 8.22 6.03 22.02
N GLN A 61 9.04 5.79 23.06
CA GLN A 61 10.28 6.51 23.29
C GLN A 61 11.31 6.31 22.18
N TYR A 62 11.46 5.08 21.68
CA TYR A 62 12.47 4.74 20.65
C TYR A 62 11.93 4.62 19.23
N SER A 63 10.70 5.05 19.00
CA SER A 63 10.02 4.90 17.69
C SER A 63 10.85 5.44 16.51
N GLY A 64 11.43 6.63 16.63
CA GLY A 64 12.24 7.24 15.58
C GLY A 64 13.48 6.41 15.21
N LEU A 65 14.18 5.84 16.21
CA LEU A 65 15.32 4.95 15.99
C LEU A 65 14.88 3.63 15.33
N ILE A 66 13.78 3.04 15.80
CA ILE A 66 13.21 1.80 15.25
C ILE A 66 12.86 2.00 13.77
N PHE A 67 12.16 3.10 13.44
CA PHE A 67 11.83 3.43 12.05
C PHE A 67 13.08 3.65 11.18
N THR A 68 14.11 4.28 11.72
CA THR A 68 15.35 4.53 10.97
C THR A 68 16.08 3.22 10.68
N ILE A 69 16.20 2.32 11.66
CA ILE A 69 16.80 1.00 11.44
C ILE A 69 15.99 0.23 10.38
N ALA A 70 14.66 0.21 10.50
CA ALA A 70 13.80 -0.44 9.54
C ALA A 70 13.94 0.15 8.13
N ALA A 71 14.00 1.49 8.00
CA ALA A 71 14.23 2.17 6.73
C ALA A 71 15.58 1.77 6.10
N CYS A 72 16.65 1.70 6.89
CA CYS A 72 17.96 1.27 6.43
C CYS A 72 17.97 -0.20 5.96
N VAL A 73 17.30 -1.10 6.70
CA VAL A 73 17.17 -2.52 6.31
C VAL A 73 16.43 -2.65 4.98
N ILE A 74 15.29 -2.00 4.83
CA ILE A 74 14.49 -2.05 3.59
C ILE A 74 15.26 -1.41 2.43
N ALA A 75 15.96 -0.29 2.67
CA ALA A 75 16.80 0.35 1.68
C ALA A 75 17.93 -0.58 1.22
N PHE A 76 18.58 -1.27 2.13
CA PHE A 76 19.64 -2.22 1.81
C PHE A 76 19.14 -3.45 1.04
N MET A 77 17.89 -3.86 1.27
CA MET A 77 17.25 -4.96 0.53
C MET A 77 16.79 -4.54 -0.88
N SER A 78 16.77 -3.25 -1.20
CA SER A 78 16.41 -2.74 -2.53
C SER A 78 17.51 -3.00 -3.56
N GLN A 79 17.22 -2.82 -4.85
CA GLN A 79 18.21 -3.01 -5.92
C GLN A 79 19.42 -2.09 -5.78
N ALA A 80 19.22 -0.86 -5.32
CA ALA A 80 20.27 0.15 -5.16
C ALA A 80 21.10 -0.02 -3.89
N LYS A 81 20.72 -0.93 -2.98
CA LYS A 81 21.45 -1.24 -1.72
C LYS A 81 21.97 0.02 -0.99
N ILE A 82 23.29 0.21 -0.98
CA ILE A 82 23.93 1.37 -0.32
C ILE A 82 23.41 2.70 -0.88
N GLY A 83 23.21 2.79 -2.19
CA GLY A 83 22.63 4.00 -2.82
C GLY A 83 21.26 4.35 -2.28
N ALA A 84 20.43 3.35 -1.98
CA ALA A 84 19.12 3.56 -1.37
C ALA A 84 19.23 4.05 0.09
N VAL A 85 20.18 3.55 0.86
CA VAL A 85 20.45 4.03 2.22
C VAL A 85 20.92 5.49 2.20
N VAL A 86 21.84 5.83 1.30
CA VAL A 86 22.31 7.22 1.14
C VAL A 86 21.17 8.15 0.72
N ALA A 87 20.28 7.69 -0.16
CA ALA A 87 19.14 8.48 -0.63
C ALA A 87 18.10 8.76 0.46
N LEU A 88 18.05 7.98 1.55
CA LEU A 88 17.20 8.28 2.70
C LEU A 88 17.48 9.68 3.27
N VAL A 89 18.74 10.09 3.30
CA VAL A 89 19.14 11.38 3.90
C VAL A 89 18.53 12.58 3.15
N PRO A 90 18.82 12.80 1.85
CA PRO A 90 18.24 13.94 1.13
C PRO A 90 16.70 13.85 1.06
N PHE A 91 16.13 12.65 1.00
CA PHE A 91 14.69 12.48 1.01
C PHE A 91 14.08 12.85 2.38
N ALA A 92 14.75 12.49 3.48
CA ALA A 92 14.35 12.89 4.83
C ALA A 92 14.37 14.41 5.01
N PHE A 93 15.42 15.08 4.51
CA PHE A 93 15.50 16.56 4.54
C PHE A 93 14.40 17.20 3.69
N LEU A 94 14.11 16.67 2.51
CA LEU A 94 13.01 17.16 1.67
C LEU A 94 11.67 17.03 2.40
N ILE A 95 11.39 15.88 3.01
CA ILE A 95 10.16 15.66 3.77
C ILE A 95 10.05 16.63 4.94
N GLN A 96 11.10 16.75 5.76
CA GLN A 96 11.08 17.61 6.94
C GLN A 96 11.01 19.09 6.56
N GLY A 97 11.67 19.49 5.46
CA GLY A 97 11.57 20.86 4.91
C GLY A 97 10.14 21.18 4.49
N LEU A 98 9.48 20.29 3.75
CA LEU A 98 8.07 20.45 3.36
C LEU A 98 7.11 20.46 4.57
N GLN A 99 7.36 19.61 5.57
CA GLN A 99 6.59 19.60 6.80
C GLN A 99 6.72 20.94 7.56
N ARG A 100 7.93 21.46 7.68
CA ARG A 100 8.17 22.73 8.34
C ARG A 100 7.48 23.89 7.61
N ILE A 101 7.66 24.00 6.30
CA ILE A 101 7.01 25.04 5.49
C ILE A 101 5.48 24.93 5.60
N SER A 102 4.92 23.70 5.60
CA SER A 102 3.48 23.50 5.76
C SER A 102 2.99 23.94 7.13
N THR A 103 3.72 23.61 8.19
CA THR A 103 3.34 24.01 9.54
C THR A 103 3.37 25.52 9.69
N GLU A 104 4.36 26.21 9.08
CA GLU A 104 4.46 27.66 9.09
C GLU A 104 3.41 28.34 8.19
N ALA A 105 3.10 27.78 7.00
CA ALA A 105 2.22 28.41 6.02
C ALA A 105 0.75 28.04 6.19
N VAL A 106 0.44 26.81 6.60
CA VAL A 106 -0.92 26.24 6.61
C VAL A 106 -1.35 25.81 8.02
N GLY A 107 -0.43 25.77 8.99
CA GLY A 107 -0.69 25.36 10.37
C GLY A 107 -0.94 23.85 10.53
N LYS A 108 -0.55 23.03 9.53
CA LYS A 108 -0.78 21.58 9.51
C LYS A 108 0.46 20.83 9.05
N THR A 109 0.63 19.62 9.57
CA THR A 109 1.58 18.63 9.03
C THR A 109 0.98 17.93 7.83
N LEU A 110 1.81 17.66 6.80
CA LEU A 110 1.41 16.98 5.59
C LEU A 110 1.71 15.49 5.69
N PHE A 111 0.68 14.69 5.58
CA PHE A 111 0.79 13.25 5.49
C PHE A 111 0.30 12.73 4.14
N THR A 112 -0.98 12.97 3.86
CA THR A 112 -1.64 12.48 2.65
C THR A 112 -0.94 12.99 1.39
N SER A 113 -0.56 14.26 1.34
CA SER A 113 0.11 14.85 0.18
C SER A 113 1.48 14.23 -0.09
N ILE A 114 2.28 13.98 0.94
CA ILE A 114 3.58 13.33 0.80
C ILE A 114 3.40 11.87 0.34
N PHE A 115 2.46 11.14 0.95
CA PHE A 115 2.17 9.75 0.58
C PHE A 115 1.63 9.63 -0.85
N MET A 116 0.73 10.53 -1.25
CA MET A 116 0.25 10.60 -2.63
C MET A 116 1.40 10.89 -3.60
N GLY A 117 2.30 11.80 -3.24
CA GLY A 117 3.50 12.11 -4.02
C GLY A 117 4.36 10.87 -4.24
N ILE A 118 4.74 10.15 -3.18
CA ILE A 118 5.51 8.91 -3.28
C ILE A 118 4.78 7.88 -4.18
N THR A 119 3.48 7.78 -4.03
CA THR A 119 2.63 6.85 -4.76
C THR A 119 2.61 7.10 -6.26
N ILE A 120 2.55 8.38 -6.69
CA ILE A 120 2.57 8.74 -8.11
C ILE A 120 3.97 8.74 -8.72
N GLY A 121 5.01 8.70 -7.90
CA GLY A 121 6.41 8.78 -8.33
C GLY A 121 6.75 7.87 -9.51
N PRO A 122 6.50 6.55 -9.45
CA PRO A 122 6.78 5.64 -10.56
C PRO A 122 6.07 5.99 -11.87
N MET A 123 4.89 6.59 -11.80
CA MET A 123 4.05 6.95 -12.94
C MET A 123 4.17 8.43 -13.35
N ILE A 124 5.00 9.20 -12.67
CA ILE A 124 5.08 10.65 -12.88
C ILE A 124 5.42 11.01 -14.34
N ALA A 125 6.28 10.23 -14.98
CA ALA A 125 6.63 10.42 -16.38
C ALA A 125 5.43 10.16 -17.32
N GLU A 126 4.61 9.15 -17.06
CA GLU A 126 3.40 8.87 -17.83
C GLU A 126 2.35 9.98 -17.62
N ILE A 127 2.23 10.49 -16.40
CA ILE A 127 1.33 11.60 -16.09
C ILE A 127 1.72 12.84 -16.90
N PHE A 128 3.01 13.23 -16.90
CA PHE A 128 3.48 14.36 -17.69
C PHE A 128 3.34 14.14 -19.19
N ASN A 129 3.59 12.94 -19.69
CA ASN A 129 3.42 12.62 -21.10
C ASN A 129 1.95 12.75 -21.55
N ILE A 130 0.99 12.43 -20.68
CA ILE A 130 -0.44 12.60 -20.97
C ILE A 130 -0.84 14.09 -20.96
N MET A 131 -0.21 14.89 -20.10
CA MET A 131 -0.50 16.33 -20.00
C MET A 131 0.02 17.12 -21.22
N ILE A 132 1.10 16.67 -21.86
CA ILE A 132 1.70 17.34 -23.03
C ILE A 132 0.93 16.90 -24.29
N PRO A 133 0.23 17.81 -25.03
CA PRO A 133 -0.63 17.43 -26.16
C PRO A 133 0.10 16.64 -27.25
N ALA A 134 1.33 17.02 -27.61
CA ALA A 134 2.13 16.35 -28.62
C ALA A 134 2.45 14.91 -28.22
N LYS A 135 2.96 14.70 -27.00
CA LYS A 135 3.28 13.37 -26.48
C LYS A 135 2.04 12.52 -26.23
N ARG A 136 0.91 13.17 -25.86
CA ARG A 136 -0.37 12.48 -25.71
C ARG A 136 -0.86 11.92 -27.05
N ALA A 137 -0.72 12.66 -28.15
CA ALA A 137 -1.09 12.19 -29.48
C ALA A 137 -0.23 11.00 -29.92
N GLU A 138 1.08 11.05 -29.65
CA GLU A 138 2.06 10.00 -29.97
C GLU A 138 1.83 8.71 -29.14
N ASN A 139 1.47 8.87 -27.86
CA ASN A 139 1.24 7.77 -26.92
C ASN A 139 -0.23 7.34 -26.85
N ARG A 140 -1.12 7.92 -27.65
CA ARG A 140 -2.54 7.58 -27.66
C ARG A 140 -2.73 6.12 -28.07
N ARG A 141 -3.09 5.31 -27.10
CA ARG A 141 -3.45 3.91 -27.36
C ARG A 141 -4.90 3.88 -27.84
N GLU A 142 -5.10 3.41 -29.07
CA GLU A 142 -6.45 3.14 -29.57
C GLU A 142 -7.17 2.18 -28.62
N LYS A 143 -8.47 2.40 -28.40
CA LYS A 143 -9.27 1.46 -27.63
C LYS A 143 -9.23 0.13 -28.37
N PRO A 144 -8.85 -0.97 -27.70
CA PRO A 144 -8.82 -2.26 -28.38
C PRO A 144 -10.24 -2.60 -28.84
N THR A 145 -10.39 -2.81 -30.14
CA THR A 145 -11.65 -3.29 -30.74
C THR A 145 -11.99 -4.68 -30.26
N GLU A 146 -10.98 -5.50 -30.03
CA GLU A 146 -11.12 -6.84 -29.46
C GLU A 146 -10.28 -6.98 -28.20
N ILE A 147 -10.91 -7.49 -27.14
CA ILE A 147 -10.24 -7.83 -25.89
C ILE A 147 -10.16 -9.34 -25.80
N TRP A 148 -8.95 -9.86 -26.00
CA TRP A 148 -8.72 -11.27 -25.78
C TRP A 148 -8.62 -11.54 -24.27
N LEU A 149 -9.46 -12.46 -23.80
CA LEU A 149 -9.39 -12.98 -22.44
C LEU A 149 -9.22 -14.50 -22.52
N ALA A 150 -8.29 -15.02 -21.73
CA ALA A 150 -8.09 -16.45 -21.63
C ALA A 150 -9.41 -17.18 -21.29
N PRO A 151 -9.64 -18.38 -21.86
CA PRO A 151 -10.86 -19.12 -21.58
C PRO A 151 -10.99 -19.42 -20.08
N ASP A 152 -12.21 -19.31 -19.58
CA ASP A 152 -12.53 -19.68 -18.21
C ASP A 152 -12.63 -21.21 -18.08
N SER A 153 -12.38 -21.73 -16.88
CA SER A 153 -12.62 -23.15 -16.61
C SER A 153 -14.10 -23.45 -16.85
N LYS A 154 -14.41 -24.58 -17.48
CA LYS A 154 -15.79 -25.01 -17.75
C LYS A 154 -16.55 -25.44 -16.48
N GLU A 155 -15.88 -25.51 -15.33
CA GLU A 155 -16.48 -25.91 -14.06
C GLU A 155 -17.42 -24.81 -13.54
N LYS A 156 -18.65 -25.23 -13.19
CA LYS A 156 -19.60 -24.35 -12.49
C LYS A 156 -19.08 -24.05 -11.09
N MET A 157 -18.65 -22.82 -10.84
CA MET A 157 -18.23 -22.39 -9.51
C MET A 157 -19.44 -22.30 -8.56
N PRO A 158 -19.35 -22.84 -7.34
CA PRO A 158 -20.37 -22.68 -6.30
C PRO A 158 -20.58 -21.20 -5.97
N PHE A 159 -21.62 -20.90 -5.17
CA PHE A 159 -21.88 -19.49 -4.79
C PHE A 159 -20.70 -18.89 -4.03
N PHE A 160 -20.14 -19.63 -3.10
CA PHE A 160 -18.96 -19.27 -2.32
C PHE A 160 -17.85 -20.31 -2.59
N PRO A 161 -16.99 -20.06 -3.58
CA PRO A 161 -15.90 -21.01 -3.88
C PRO A 161 -14.87 -21.00 -2.76
N ASN A 162 -14.28 -22.14 -2.49
CA ASN A 162 -13.21 -22.25 -1.50
C ASN A 162 -11.99 -21.39 -1.93
N PRO A 163 -11.59 -20.38 -1.16
CA PRO A 163 -10.49 -19.47 -1.52
C PRO A 163 -9.15 -20.19 -1.67
N PHE A 164 -8.92 -21.25 -0.92
CA PHE A 164 -7.67 -22.03 -0.99
C PHE A 164 -7.49 -22.77 -2.33
N LYS A 165 -8.57 -23.08 -3.04
CA LYS A 165 -8.48 -23.73 -4.37
C LYS A 165 -7.90 -22.85 -5.47
N PHE A 166 -7.87 -21.53 -5.28
CA PHE A 166 -7.26 -20.62 -6.24
C PHE A 166 -5.73 -20.58 -6.16
N PHE A 167 -5.15 -21.15 -5.11
CA PHE A 167 -3.72 -21.23 -4.89
C PHE A 167 -3.24 -22.67 -4.87
N GLY A 168 -2.08 -22.93 -5.46
CA GLY A 168 -1.38 -24.20 -5.25
C GLY A 168 -0.84 -24.28 -3.81
N LYS A 169 -0.55 -25.49 -3.33
CA LYS A 169 -0.09 -25.73 -1.94
C LYS A 169 1.05 -24.81 -1.49
N SER A 170 2.06 -24.62 -2.33
CA SER A 170 3.17 -23.71 -2.02
C SER A 170 2.77 -22.23 -2.00
N SER A 171 1.83 -21.84 -2.83
CA SER A 171 1.35 -20.46 -2.93
C SER A 171 0.47 -20.07 -1.73
N ILE A 172 -0.28 -21.01 -1.16
CA ILE A 172 -1.02 -20.81 0.10
C ILE A 172 -0.03 -20.47 1.24
N GLY A 173 1.10 -21.17 1.30
CA GLY A 173 2.14 -20.88 2.28
C GLY A 173 2.68 -19.44 2.17
N TYR A 174 2.86 -18.94 0.96
CA TYR A 174 3.25 -17.53 0.75
C TYR A 174 2.15 -16.56 1.18
N VAL A 175 0.89 -16.81 0.81
CA VAL A 175 -0.23 -15.97 1.23
C VAL A 175 -0.32 -15.92 2.76
N ALA A 176 -0.33 -17.07 3.41
CA ALA A 176 -0.45 -17.16 4.86
C ALA A 176 0.76 -16.55 5.60
N GLY A 177 1.98 -16.91 5.19
CA GLY A 177 3.19 -16.42 5.82
C GLY A 177 3.40 -14.91 5.65
N CYS A 178 3.19 -14.39 4.43
CA CYS A 178 3.30 -12.96 4.18
C CYS A 178 2.22 -12.17 4.91
N SER A 179 0.98 -12.69 4.99
CA SER A 179 -0.09 -12.06 5.76
C SER A 179 0.21 -12.05 7.26
N ALA A 180 0.74 -13.13 7.79
CA ALA A 180 1.12 -13.22 9.20
C ALA A 180 2.22 -12.22 9.56
N ILE A 181 3.27 -12.17 8.76
CA ILE A 181 4.37 -11.21 8.95
C ILE A 181 3.86 -9.77 8.85
N SER A 182 3.06 -9.47 7.83
CA SER A 182 2.57 -8.12 7.60
C SER A 182 1.59 -7.65 8.68
N ALA A 183 0.79 -8.54 9.24
CA ALA A 183 -0.13 -8.21 10.33
C ALA A 183 0.57 -7.80 11.64
N CYS A 184 1.83 -8.19 11.83
CA CYS A 184 2.64 -7.76 12.97
C CYS A 184 3.29 -6.38 12.75
N THR A 185 3.22 -5.81 11.54
CA THR A 185 3.96 -4.61 11.18
C THR A 185 3.06 -3.38 11.21
N PHE A 186 2.77 -2.86 12.38
CA PHE A 186 1.97 -1.64 12.57
C PHE A 186 2.72 -0.34 12.25
N THR A 187 4.02 -0.42 12.03
CA THR A 187 4.90 0.72 11.76
C THR A 187 5.28 0.85 10.29
N PHE A 188 5.00 -0.16 9.48
CA PHE A 188 5.33 -0.16 8.06
C PHE A 188 4.11 0.23 7.23
N SER A 189 4.30 1.11 6.26
CA SER A 189 3.24 1.41 5.32
C SER A 189 2.71 0.13 4.64
N PRO A 190 1.39 -0.07 4.56
CA PRO A 190 0.81 -1.20 3.83
C PRO A 190 1.29 -1.25 2.38
N VAL A 191 1.54 -0.11 1.76
CA VAL A 191 2.11 -0.02 0.41
C VAL A 191 3.52 -0.59 0.38
N GLY A 192 4.38 -0.19 1.33
CA GLY A 192 5.76 -0.68 1.44
C GLY A 192 5.81 -2.20 1.67
N MET A 193 4.99 -2.71 2.58
CA MET A 193 4.89 -4.15 2.85
C MET A 193 4.38 -4.93 1.63
N THR A 194 3.39 -4.38 0.93
CA THR A 194 2.84 -5.00 -0.29
C THR A 194 3.88 -5.08 -1.40
N VAL A 195 4.70 -4.04 -1.61
CA VAL A 195 5.83 -4.08 -2.56
C VAL A 195 6.84 -5.12 -2.14
N MET A 196 7.36 -5.03 -0.91
CA MET A 196 8.45 -5.87 -0.43
C MET A 196 8.10 -7.36 -0.45
N LEU A 197 6.97 -7.74 0.13
CA LEU A 197 6.55 -9.14 0.18
C LEU A 197 6.06 -9.64 -1.19
N GLY A 198 5.50 -8.75 -2.00
CA GLY A 198 5.15 -9.06 -3.39
C GLY A 198 6.38 -9.41 -4.23
N GLU A 199 7.45 -8.64 -4.14
CA GLU A 199 8.70 -8.92 -4.86
C GLU A 199 9.42 -10.17 -4.33
N LEU A 200 9.38 -10.40 -3.03
CA LEU A 200 9.90 -11.64 -2.44
C LEU A 200 9.22 -12.87 -3.07
N VAL A 201 7.91 -12.83 -3.25
CA VAL A 201 7.16 -13.92 -3.88
C VAL A 201 7.41 -13.99 -5.38
N ALA A 202 7.46 -12.86 -6.06
CA ALA A 202 7.75 -12.78 -7.48
C ALA A 202 9.11 -13.40 -7.83
N SER A 203 10.14 -13.14 -7.01
CA SER A 203 11.49 -13.70 -7.19
C SER A 203 11.56 -15.22 -7.03
N ARG A 204 10.60 -15.82 -6.33
CA ARG A 204 10.55 -17.28 -6.09
C ARG A 204 9.76 -18.06 -7.14
N LYS A 205 9.07 -17.37 -8.05
CA LYS A 205 8.24 -17.99 -9.10
C LYS A 205 8.93 -17.86 -10.46
N LYS A 206 9.13 -19.00 -11.13
CA LYS A 206 9.82 -19.07 -12.43
C LYS A 206 8.86 -18.80 -13.61
N GLU A 207 7.66 -19.40 -13.57
CA GLU A 207 6.67 -19.24 -14.63
C GLU A 207 5.95 -17.90 -14.54
N LEU A 208 5.89 -17.17 -15.65
CA LEU A 208 5.32 -15.81 -15.71
C LEU A 208 3.85 -15.78 -15.23
N PHE A 209 3.05 -16.76 -15.66
CA PHE A 209 1.64 -16.86 -15.24
C PHE A 209 1.52 -16.99 -13.72
N ASP A 210 2.26 -17.93 -13.13
CA ASP A 210 2.23 -18.21 -11.69
C ASP A 210 2.84 -17.05 -10.91
N ARG A 211 3.90 -16.43 -11.43
CA ARG A 211 4.52 -15.25 -10.85
C ARG A 211 3.53 -14.10 -10.75
N VAL A 212 2.93 -13.69 -11.86
CA VAL A 212 1.99 -12.56 -11.90
C VAL A 212 0.76 -12.82 -11.02
N THR A 213 0.09 -13.96 -11.20
CA THR A 213 -1.18 -14.21 -10.51
C THR A 213 -1.00 -14.49 -9.03
N THR A 214 0.09 -15.16 -8.61
CA THR A 214 0.37 -15.43 -7.20
C THR A 214 0.86 -14.18 -6.48
N THR A 215 1.73 -13.39 -7.12
CA THR A 215 2.20 -12.12 -6.56
C THR A 215 1.04 -11.17 -6.30
N LEU A 216 0.13 -11.00 -7.26
CA LEU A 216 -1.06 -10.17 -7.07
C LEU A 216 -1.95 -10.67 -5.93
N GLY A 217 -2.15 -11.99 -5.82
CA GLY A 217 -2.93 -12.57 -4.72
C GLY A 217 -2.28 -12.36 -3.36
N VAL A 218 -0.94 -12.47 -3.27
CA VAL A 218 -0.18 -12.19 -2.03
C VAL A 218 -0.20 -10.70 -1.72
N GLN A 219 0.00 -9.84 -2.70
CA GLN A 219 -0.03 -8.38 -2.51
C GLN A 219 -1.37 -7.92 -1.95
N ASP A 220 -2.49 -8.47 -2.44
CA ASP A 220 -3.81 -8.12 -1.93
C ASP A 220 -4.04 -8.67 -0.51
N ALA A 221 -3.58 -9.87 -0.21
CA ALA A 221 -3.61 -10.45 1.13
C ALA A 221 -2.79 -9.64 2.15
N VAL A 222 -1.57 -9.28 1.78
CA VAL A 222 -0.64 -8.45 2.57
C VAL A 222 -1.25 -7.08 2.82
N SER A 223 -1.82 -6.44 1.80
CA SER A 223 -2.46 -5.13 1.93
C SER A 223 -3.53 -5.13 3.03
N ASN A 224 -4.41 -6.13 3.03
CA ASN A 224 -5.46 -6.25 4.04
C ASN A 224 -4.90 -6.60 5.43
N ALA A 225 -3.95 -7.52 5.51
CA ALA A 225 -3.37 -7.94 6.78
C ALA A 225 -2.56 -6.79 7.45
N THR A 226 -1.76 -6.04 6.66
CA THR A 226 -1.03 -4.88 7.16
C THR A 226 -1.98 -3.79 7.64
N TYR A 227 -3.06 -3.54 6.88
CA TYR A 227 -4.05 -2.54 7.25
C TYR A 227 -4.74 -2.87 8.58
N LEU A 228 -5.07 -4.15 8.80
CA LEU A 228 -5.59 -4.62 10.08
C LEU A 228 -4.57 -4.43 11.22
N GLY A 229 -3.29 -4.75 10.98
CA GLY A 229 -2.21 -4.51 11.92
C GLY A 229 -2.06 -3.04 12.28
N GLU A 230 -1.99 -2.16 11.29
CA GLU A 230 -1.87 -0.71 11.48
C GLU A 230 -3.08 -0.09 12.20
N LEU A 231 -4.26 -0.66 12.03
CA LEU A 231 -5.47 -0.19 12.70
C LEU A 231 -5.56 -0.70 14.14
N LEU A 232 -5.41 -2.01 14.32
CA LEU A 232 -5.73 -2.67 15.58
C LEU A 232 -4.59 -2.60 16.62
N ILE A 233 -3.34 -2.78 16.18
CA ILE A 233 -2.22 -2.80 17.12
C ILE A 233 -2.06 -1.46 17.86
N PRO A 234 -1.99 -0.30 17.19
CA PRO A 234 -1.90 0.97 17.88
C PRO A 234 -3.12 1.26 18.76
N MET A 235 -4.31 0.91 18.29
CA MET A 235 -5.55 1.13 19.03
C MET A 235 -5.60 0.29 20.31
N ILE A 236 -5.25 -0.99 20.23
CA ILE A 236 -5.36 -1.94 21.33
C ILE A 236 -4.18 -1.81 22.30
N ALA A 237 -2.95 -1.68 21.77
CA ALA A 237 -1.75 -1.65 22.62
C ALA A 237 -1.47 -0.29 23.24
N PHE A 238 -1.79 0.80 22.53
CA PHE A 238 -1.38 2.16 22.94
C PHE A 238 -2.54 3.12 23.13
N GLY A 239 -3.77 2.73 22.81
CA GLY A 239 -4.94 3.62 22.87
C GLY A 239 -4.89 4.82 21.91
N LEU A 240 -3.94 4.81 20.95
CA LEU A 240 -3.67 5.93 20.06
C LEU A 240 -3.51 5.45 18.61
N PRO A 241 -3.97 6.22 17.63
CA PRO A 241 -3.68 5.95 16.22
C PRO A 241 -2.24 6.38 15.90
N LEU A 242 -1.28 5.45 15.97
CA LEU A 242 0.11 5.73 15.58
C LEU A 242 0.31 5.76 14.07
N SER A 243 -0.58 5.11 13.31
CA SER A 243 -0.53 5.14 11.85
C SER A 243 -1.52 6.15 11.30
N PRO A 244 -1.05 7.18 10.58
CA PRO A 244 -1.92 8.13 9.91
C PRO A 244 -2.80 7.52 8.81
N VAL A 245 -2.41 6.38 8.23
CA VAL A 245 -3.25 5.63 7.27
C VAL A 245 -4.49 5.07 7.98
N ALA A 246 -4.35 4.64 9.23
CA ALA A 246 -5.46 4.19 10.05
C ALA A 246 -6.33 5.34 10.57
N LEU A 247 -5.82 6.56 10.65
CA LEU A 247 -6.55 7.73 11.16
C LEU A 247 -7.85 8.01 10.41
N GLY A 248 -7.87 7.87 9.09
CA GLY A 248 -9.07 8.10 8.29
C GLY A 248 -10.23 7.18 8.71
N PRO A 249 -10.11 5.86 8.54
CA PRO A 249 -11.15 4.89 8.93
C PRO A 249 -11.37 4.79 10.44
N ALA A 250 -10.33 4.97 11.24
CA ALA A 250 -10.40 4.86 12.70
C ALA A 250 -10.81 6.16 13.40
N SER A 251 -10.83 7.28 12.68
CA SER A 251 -11.19 8.60 13.24
C SER A 251 -12.47 8.58 14.08
N PRO A 252 -13.57 7.92 13.68
CA PRO A 252 -14.77 7.83 14.53
C PRO A 252 -14.54 7.11 15.85
N LEU A 253 -13.56 6.19 15.91
CA LEU A 253 -13.24 5.42 17.11
C LEU A 253 -12.46 6.23 18.15
N PHE A 254 -11.78 7.29 17.74
CA PHE A 254 -10.92 8.11 18.61
C PHE A 254 -11.52 9.49 18.94
N ASN A 255 -12.54 9.93 18.22
CA ASN A 255 -13.03 11.32 18.32
C ASN A 255 -13.98 11.59 19.49
N GLN A 256 -14.60 10.59 20.10
CA GLN A 256 -15.62 10.83 21.15
C GLN A 256 -15.50 9.95 22.38
N ILE A 257 -14.98 8.73 22.27
CA ILE A 257 -14.87 7.78 23.39
C ILE A 257 -13.61 6.94 23.12
N ASN A 258 -12.74 6.80 24.13
CA ASN A 258 -11.68 5.81 24.08
C ASN A 258 -12.28 4.41 24.14
N LEU A 259 -12.61 3.83 23.00
CA LEU A 259 -13.12 2.46 22.91
C LEU A 259 -12.19 1.45 23.56
N HIS A 260 -10.90 1.77 23.65
CA HIS A 260 -9.90 0.99 24.38
C HIS A 260 -10.28 0.76 25.87
N ASP A 261 -10.94 1.71 26.49
CA ASP A 261 -11.34 1.63 27.91
C ASP A 261 -12.58 0.75 28.12
N TYR A 262 -13.34 0.47 27.05
CA TYR A 262 -14.62 -0.24 27.12
C TYR A 262 -14.61 -1.62 26.45
N LEU A 263 -13.70 -1.89 25.53
CA LEU A 263 -13.65 -3.13 24.76
C LEU A 263 -12.55 -4.05 25.27
N THR A 264 -12.91 -5.30 25.48
CA THR A 264 -11.94 -6.36 25.76
C THR A 264 -11.29 -6.89 24.47
N MET A 265 -10.18 -7.61 24.59
CA MET A 265 -9.53 -8.27 23.46
C MET A 265 -10.48 -9.22 22.72
N SER A 266 -11.36 -9.90 23.45
CA SER A 266 -12.37 -10.77 22.88
C SER A 266 -13.39 -10.01 22.03
N ASP A 267 -13.76 -8.81 22.44
CA ASP A 267 -14.69 -7.96 21.70
C ASP A 267 -14.09 -7.53 20.36
N TYR A 268 -12.84 -7.09 20.34
CA TYR A 268 -12.13 -6.77 19.08
C TYR A 268 -12.08 -7.96 18.13
N PHE A 269 -11.82 -9.15 18.66
CA PHE A 269 -11.80 -10.38 17.87
C PHE A 269 -13.18 -10.70 17.30
N ILE A 270 -14.21 -10.71 18.14
CA ILE A 270 -15.59 -11.08 17.76
C ILE A 270 -16.13 -10.08 16.74
N TYR A 271 -16.09 -8.78 17.04
CA TYR A 271 -16.62 -7.75 16.13
C TYR A 271 -15.82 -7.67 14.84
N GLY A 272 -14.50 -7.75 14.91
CA GLY A 272 -13.64 -7.77 13.73
C GLY A 272 -13.91 -8.98 12.84
N PHE A 273 -14.09 -10.17 13.43
CA PHE A 273 -14.38 -11.39 12.70
C PHE A 273 -15.77 -11.36 12.05
N ILE A 274 -16.78 -10.88 12.77
CA ILE A 274 -18.12 -10.65 12.24
C ILE A 274 -18.07 -9.69 11.05
N GLY A 275 -17.34 -8.56 11.18
CA GLY A 275 -17.18 -7.57 10.11
C GLY A 275 -16.52 -8.15 8.86
N ILE A 276 -15.45 -8.94 9.03
CA ILE A 276 -14.78 -9.62 7.91
C ILE A 276 -15.72 -10.63 7.25
N ILE A 277 -16.42 -11.46 8.01
CA ILE A 277 -17.35 -12.45 7.45
C ILE A 277 -18.47 -11.75 6.67
N PHE A 278 -19.11 -10.73 7.24
CA PHE A 278 -20.17 -9.97 6.56
C PHE A 278 -19.68 -9.30 5.29
N GLY A 279 -18.56 -8.58 5.35
CA GLY A 279 -17.97 -7.94 4.19
C GLY A 279 -17.61 -8.94 3.08
N CYS A 280 -16.95 -10.03 3.45
CA CYS A 280 -16.52 -11.05 2.51
C CYS A 280 -17.67 -11.89 1.96
N MET A 281 -18.75 -12.08 2.70
CA MET A 281 -19.92 -12.85 2.25
C MET A 281 -20.55 -12.24 0.99
N PHE A 282 -20.51 -10.92 0.84
CA PHE A 282 -21.02 -10.24 -0.35
C PHE A 282 -19.92 -9.95 -1.38
N ALA A 283 -18.80 -9.39 -0.93
CA ALA A 283 -17.74 -8.92 -1.83
C ALA A 283 -17.04 -10.07 -2.57
N TYR A 284 -16.72 -11.15 -1.87
CA TYR A 284 -15.96 -12.27 -2.42
C TYR A 284 -16.69 -13.01 -3.55
N PRO A 285 -17.94 -13.51 -3.35
CA PRO A 285 -18.67 -14.16 -4.43
C PRO A 285 -18.92 -13.25 -5.63
N MET A 286 -19.18 -11.98 -5.37
CA MET A 286 -19.43 -11.00 -6.42
C MET A 286 -18.16 -10.75 -7.26
N ALA A 287 -17.00 -10.58 -6.62
CA ALA A 287 -15.73 -10.43 -7.29
C ALA A 287 -15.37 -11.67 -8.13
N ILE A 288 -15.51 -12.87 -7.57
CA ILE A 288 -15.17 -14.12 -8.26
C ILE A 288 -16.07 -14.36 -9.48
N LYS A 289 -17.37 -14.27 -9.32
CA LYS A 289 -18.34 -14.60 -10.39
C LYS A 289 -18.35 -13.58 -11.51
N LYS A 290 -18.17 -12.29 -11.17
CA LYS A 290 -18.27 -11.21 -12.14
C LYS A 290 -16.90 -10.73 -12.67
N ALA A 291 -15.78 -11.30 -12.20
CA ALA A 291 -14.44 -10.90 -12.58
C ALA A 291 -14.25 -10.77 -14.10
N ARG A 292 -14.66 -11.78 -14.88
CA ARG A 292 -14.52 -11.77 -16.34
C ARG A 292 -15.35 -10.66 -16.98
N LYS A 293 -16.65 -10.60 -16.64
CA LYS A 293 -17.58 -9.60 -17.20
C LYS A 293 -17.15 -8.17 -16.86
N TRP A 294 -16.67 -7.95 -15.64
CA TRP A 294 -16.21 -6.63 -15.21
C TRP A 294 -14.90 -6.25 -15.84
N SER A 295 -13.94 -7.17 -15.95
CA SER A 295 -12.68 -6.92 -16.65
C SER A 295 -12.93 -6.54 -18.11
N GLU A 296 -13.79 -7.31 -18.81
CA GLU A 296 -14.14 -7.02 -20.20
C GLU A 296 -14.81 -5.64 -20.34
N LYS A 297 -15.83 -5.36 -19.54
CA LYS A 297 -16.54 -4.07 -19.57
C LYS A 297 -15.60 -2.91 -19.27
N MET A 298 -14.74 -3.05 -18.27
CA MET A 298 -13.80 -2.00 -17.88
C MET A 298 -12.82 -1.69 -19.01
N PHE A 299 -12.21 -2.71 -19.62
CA PHE A 299 -11.24 -2.49 -20.69
C PHE A 299 -11.86 -1.96 -22.00
N ARG A 300 -13.13 -2.28 -22.27
CA ARG A 300 -13.87 -1.68 -23.40
C ARG A 300 -14.27 -0.23 -23.16
N SER A 301 -14.61 0.12 -21.92
CA SER A 301 -15.21 1.42 -21.61
C SER A 301 -14.21 2.48 -21.19
N ILE A 302 -13.09 2.07 -20.57
CA ILE A 302 -12.14 2.98 -19.93
C ILE A 302 -10.78 2.86 -20.63
N SER A 303 -10.30 3.98 -21.19
CA SER A 303 -8.94 4.02 -21.75
C SER A 303 -7.88 4.07 -20.66
N HIS A 304 -6.64 3.71 -20.99
CA HIS A 304 -5.52 3.78 -20.07
C HIS A 304 -5.29 5.22 -19.56
N GLU A 305 -5.39 6.17 -20.47
CA GLU A 305 -5.25 7.60 -20.16
C GLU A 305 -6.34 8.09 -19.20
N ALA A 306 -7.58 7.61 -19.39
CA ALA A 306 -8.68 7.95 -18.47
C ALA A 306 -8.46 7.38 -17.07
N LEU A 307 -7.86 6.18 -16.93
CA LEU A 307 -7.49 5.61 -15.64
C LEU A 307 -6.40 6.43 -14.94
N ILE A 308 -5.34 6.79 -15.66
CA ILE A 308 -4.27 7.64 -15.11
C ILE A 308 -4.83 9.02 -14.74
N GLY A 309 -5.63 9.62 -15.60
CA GLY A 309 -6.27 10.92 -15.34
C GLY A 309 -7.19 10.89 -14.11
N ALA A 310 -8.01 9.84 -13.98
CA ALA A 310 -8.87 9.66 -12.81
C ALA A 310 -8.05 9.44 -11.52
N PHE A 311 -6.97 8.68 -11.60
CA PHE A 311 -6.06 8.48 -10.47
C PHE A 311 -5.37 9.78 -10.08
N MET A 312 -4.87 10.55 -11.04
CA MET A 312 -4.26 11.86 -10.78
C MET A 312 -5.29 12.84 -10.19
N GLY A 313 -6.52 12.84 -10.70
CA GLY A 313 -7.61 13.64 -10.13
C GLY A 313 -7.89 13.29 -8.66
N LEU A 314 -7.89 12.00 -8.32
CA LEU A 314 -8.02 11.53 -6.94
C LEU A 314 -6.87 12.02 -6.06
N VAL A 315 -5.63 11.90 -6.53
CA VAL A 315 -4.43 12.38 -5.82
C VAL A 315 -4.51 13.88 -5.56
N CYS A 316 -4.85 14.66 -6.60
CA CYS A 316 -5.02 16.11 -6.47
C CYS A 316 -6.14 16.47 -5.49
N MET A 317 -7.26 15.75 -5.53
CA MET A 317 -8.40 15.99 -4.62
C MET A 317 -8.01 15.72 -3.16
N LEU A 318 -7.34 14.60 -2.89
CA LEU A 318 -6.91 14.23 -1.54
C LEU A 318 -5.84 15.20 -1.00
N ALA A 319 -4.86 15.56 -1.82
CA ALA A 319 -3.83 16.50 -1.45
C ALA A 319 -4.41 17.92 -1.23
N PHE A 320 -5.36 18.34 -2.07
CA PHE A 320 -6.07 19.61 -1.91
C PHE A 320 -6.91 19.64 -0.62
N HIS A 321 -7.60 18.53 -0.31
CA HIS A 321 -8.39 18.44 0.92
C HIS A 321 -7.53 18.58 2.18
N GLU A 322 -6.28 18.07 2.16
CA GLU A 322 -5.38 18.17 3.30
C GLU A 322 -4.86 19.59 3.52
N ALA A 323 -4.32 20.24 2.47
CA ALA A 323 -3.62 21.51 2.59
C ALA A 323 -3.79 22.45 1.38
N GLY A 324 -4.92 22.37 0.68
CA GLY A 324 -5.21 23.21 -0.48
C GLY A 324 -4.18 23.04 -1.59
N LEU A 325 -3.87 24.15 -2.25
CA LEU A 325 -2.89 24.16 -3.34
C LEU A 325 -1.49 23.72 -2.90
N PHE A 326 -1.11 24.04 -1.66
CA PHE A 326 0.17 23.64 -1.10
C PHE A 326 0.30 22.11 -1.00
N GLY A 327 -0.79 21.41 -0.66
CA GLY A 327 -0.83 19.96 -0.66
C GLY A 327 -0.57 19.36 -2.05
N ILE A 328 -1.19 19.92 -3.10
CA ILE A 328 -0.95 19.49 -4.49
C ILE A 328 0.50 19.69 -4.90
N ILE A 329 1.06 20.88 -4.60
CA ILE A 329 2.47 21.19 -4.91
C ILE A 329 3.39 20.21 -4.21
N THR A 330 3.14 19.93 -2.94
CA THR A 330 3.91 18.94 -2.17
C THR A 330 3.85 17.55 -2.79
N ALA A 331 2.66 17.07 -3.17
CA ALA A 331 2.51 15.78 -3.82
C ALA A 331 3.28 15.71 -5.15
N LEU A 332 3.27 16.78 -5.94
CA LEU A 332 4.03 16.86 -7.19
C LEU A 332 5.54 16.88 -6.95
N VAL A 333 6.04 17.68 -6.02
CA VAL A 333 7.48 17.76 -5.70
C VAL A 333 8.01 16.40 -5.23
N ILE A 334 7.30 15.78 -4.29
CA ILE A 334 7.64 14.44 -3.80
C ILE A 334 7.53 13.41 -4.93
N GLY A 335 6.50 13.51 -5.77
CA GLY A 335 6.29 12.59 -6.89
C GLY A 335 7.41 12.68 -7.93
N VAL A 336 7.85 13.89 -8.29
CA VAL A 336 8.96 14.09 -9.23
C VAL A 336 10.26 13.54 -8.66
N PHE A 337 10.59 13.93 -7.42
CA PHE A 337 11.82 13.48 -6.79
C PHE A 337 11.82 11.97 -6.52
N GLY A 338 10.73 11.45 -5.96
CA GLY A 338 10.57 10.02 -5.71
C GLY A 338 10.54 9.19 -6.99
N GLY A 339 9.89 9.71 -8.05
CA GLY A 339 9.90 9.10 -9.38
C GLY A 339 11.28 9.06 -10.01
N PHE A 340 12.06 10.12 -9.87
CA PHE A 340 13.46 10.17 -10.30
C PHE A 340 14.30 9.10 -9.58
N LEU A 341 14.18 9.00 -8.26
CA LEU A 341 14.87 7.98 -7.48
C LEU A 341 14.47 6.56 -7.87
N ASN A 342 13.18 6.33 -8.10
CA ASN A 342 12.68 5.01 -8.47
C ASN A 342 13.10 4.61 -9.89
N ASN A 343 12.89 5.48 -10.88
CA ASN A 343 13.04 5.13 -12.28
C ASN A 343 14.51 5.12 -12.75
N HIS A 344 15.37 5.94 -12.14
CA HIS A 344 16.78 6.01 -12.52
C HIS A 344 17.72 5.24 -11.61
N TYR A 345 17.40 5.16 -10.31
CA TYR A 345 18.27 4.51 -9.33
C TYR A 345 17.71 3.23 -8.75
N GLY A 346 16.48 2.82 -9.13
CA GLY A 346 15.86 1.60 -8.62
C GLY A 346 15.52 1.66 -7.12
N ILE A 347 15.31 2.86 -6.57
CA ILE A 347 14.94 3.06 -5.17
C ILE A 347 13.43 2.95 -5.04
N HIS A 348 12.96 1.80 -4.60
CA HIS A 348 11.54 1.50 -4.52
C HIS A 348 10.74 2.47 -3.65
N THR A 349 9.48 2.65 -3.99
CA THR A 349 8.51 3.46 -3.21
C THR A 349 8.44 3.04 -1.75
N GLY A 350 8.61 1.75 -1.43
CA GLY A 350 8.68 1.26 -0.05
C GLY A 350 9.79 1.90 0.78
N VAL A 351 10.98 2.11 0.19
CA VAL A 351 12.08 2.85 0.85
C VAL A 351 11.69 4.29 1.10
N GLN A 352 11.02 4.93 0.13
CA GLN A 352 10.57 6.32 0.23
C GLN A 352 9.51 6.50 1.31
N PHE A 353 8.57 5.55 1.45
CA PHE A 353 7.60 5.53 2.55
C PHE A 353 8.28 5.39 3.91
N MET A 354 9.28 4.52 4.02
CA MET A 354 10.03 4.38 5.27
C MET A 354 10.86 5.62 5.59
N ALA A 355 11.38 6.32 4.57
CA ALA A 355 12.06 7.59 4.77
C ALA A 355 11.15 8.64 5.43
N TYR A 356 9.84 8.63 5.16
CA TYR A 356 8.90 9.52 5.84
C TYR A 356 8.91 9.30 7.36
N TYR A 357 8.76 8.07 7.80
CA TYR A 357 8.72 7.74 9.23
C TYR A 357 10.07 7.97 9.93
N ALA A 358 11.17 7.71 9.22
CA ALA A 358 12.51 7.90 9.74
C ALA A 358 12.99 9.37 9.69
N SER A 359 12.34 10.22 8.87
CA SER A 359 12.83 11.55 8.52
C SER A 359 13.07 12.45 9.72
N GLY A 360 12.19 12.45 10.70
CA GLY A 360 12.33 13.26 11.91
C GLY A 360 13.61 12.90 12.69
N TRP A 361 13.81 11.62 12.94
CA TRP A 361 14.98 11.15 13.68
C TRP A 361 16.29 11.35 12.89
N ILE A 362 16.29 11.05 11.59
CA ILE A 362 17.47 11.25 10.73
C ILE A 362 17.90 12.71 10.73
N VAL A 363 16.97 13.64 10.48
CA VAL A 363 17.28 15.06 10.37
C VAL A 363 17.73 15.63 11.71
N THR A 364 17.03 15.35 12.81
CA THR A 364 17.41 15.84 14.14
C THR A 364 18.76 15.29 14.58
N THR A 365 19.05 14.02 14.34
CA THR A 365 20.35 13.41 14.68
C THR A 365 21.48 14.03 13.87
N LEU A 366 21.29 14.19 12.55
CA LEU A 366 22.32 14.80 11.71
C LEU A 366 22.60 16.26 12.08
N ILE A 367 21.56 17.03 12.39
CA ILE A 367 21.73 18.42 12.85
C ILE A 367 22.49 18.45 14.18
N SER A 368 22.15 17.58 15.13
CA SER A 368 22.83 17.54 16.41
C SER A 368 24.31 17.12 16.27
N VAL A 369 24.62 16.16 15.42
CA VAL A 369 26.01 15.76 15.12
C VAL A 369 26.78 16.90 14.44
N CYS A 370 26.18 17.58 13.47
CA CYS A 370 26.80 18.74 12.83
C CYS A 370 27.02 19.91 13.80
N ALA A 371 26.07 20.16 14.71
CA ALA A 371 26.20 21.20 15.74
C ALA A 371 27.29 20.90 16.80
N LEU A 372 27.59 19.62 17.03
CA LEU A 372 28.70 19.20 17.91
C LEU A 372 30.06 19.26 17.21
N ALA A 373 30.08 19.35 15.87
CA ALA A 373 31.29 19.43 15.07
C ALA A 373 31.74 20.88 14.76
N ILE A 374 30.93 21.85 15.14
CA ILE A 374 31.21 23.31 15.06
C ILE A 374 31.55 23.82 16.46
#